data_604505c1597e8929a01cddb8f9121db9
#
_entry.id   604505c1597e8929a01cddb8f9121db9
#
_cell.length_a   1.000
_cell.length_b   1.000
_cell.length_c   1.000
_cell.angle_alpha   90.00
_cell.angle_beta   90.00
_cell.angle_gamma   90.00
#
_symmetry.space_group_name_H-M   'P 1'
#
loop_
_entity.id
_entity.type
_entity.pdbx_description
1 polymer ?
#
loop_
_entity_poly.entity_id
_entity_poly.type
_entity_poly.pdbx_seq_one_letter_code
_entity_poly.pdbx_strand_id
1 'polypeptide(L)'
;MYPSIEPYKHGFLDTGDGHQVYWELCGNPNGKPAVFLHGGPGGGCSPEHRRLFDPARYNVLLFDQRGCGRSKPHASLDHNTTWDLVADIERLREMIGVEQWVVFGGSWGSALGLAYSETHPQRVTALIVRGIFTMRRAELLWYYQEGASWLFPDLWEGFLAPIPAEERGDLMAAYRRRLTGDDEAVKQQAARAWSLWEGRTITLMPSPELEQHFGDDEYALAFARIENHYFVNDGFVEEGQLLRDAHRLADIPGVIVQGRYDVATPARTAWDLSKAWPKASLQIVPDAGHAYNEPGILQALIAATDRFAN
;
A
#
# COMPACT_ATOMS: atom_id res chain seq x y z
N MET A 1 3.15 -4.84 -19.23
CA MET A 1 3.35 -5.86 -18.17
C MET A 1 3.93 -7.13 -18.75
N TYR A 2 4.69 -7.87 -17.94
CA TYR A 2 5.19 -9.18 -18.30
C TYR A 2 4.06 -10.22 -18.43
N PRO A 3 4.32 -11.39 -19.03
CA PRO A 3 3.33 -12.48 -19.10
C PRO A 3 2.82 -12.89 -17.73
N SER A 4 1.60 -13.42 -17.68
CA SER A 4 1.05 -14.02 -16.46
C SER A 4 1.85 -15.25 -16.08
N ILE A 5 2.14 -15.39 -14.79
CA ILE A 5 2.86 -16.55 -14.22
C ILE A 5 2.18 -17.01 -12.93
N GLU A 6 2.36 -18.29 -12.62
CA GLU A 6 1.94 -18.86 -11.35
C GLU A 6 3.12 -18.89 -10.35
N PRO A 7 2.84 -18.86 -9.04
CA PRO A 7 3.89 -19.05 -8.05
C PRO A 7 4.44 -20.46 -8.09
N TYR A 8 5.75 -20.60 -8.04
CA TYR A 8 6.39 -21.92 -7.95
C TYR A 8 6.45 -22.45 -6.51
N LYS A 9 6.23 -21.57 -5.52
CA LYS A 9 6.17 -21.92 -4.10
C LYS A 9 5.27 -20.93 -3.37
N HIS A 10 4.48 -21.40 -2.42
CA HIS A 10 3.66 -20.59 -1.55
C HIS A 10 3.42 -21.26 -0.20
N GLY A 11 2.92 -20.52 0.78
CA GLY A 11 2.60 -21.06 2.09
C GLY A 11 2.14 -19.97 3.07
N PHE A 12 2.22 -20.30 4.34
CA PHE A 12 1.90 -19.37 5.43
C PHE A 12 3.10 -19.24 6.36
N LEU A 13 3.39 -18.02 6.77
CA LEU A 13 4.31 -17.70 7.86
C LEU A 13 3.47 -17.61 9.14
N ASP A 14 3.76 -18.46 10.11
CA ASP A 14 3.23 -18.31 11.48
C ASP A 14 4.05 -17.23 12.19
N THR A 15 3.39 -16.14 12.58
CA THR A 15 4.04 -15.02 13.25
C THR A 15 4.26 -15.23 14.75
N GLY A 16 3.64 -16.29 15.34
CA GLY A 16 3.75 -16.62 16.76
C GLY A 16 2.83 -15.81 17.67
N ASP A 17 2.04 -14.90 17.13
CA ASP A 17 1.08 -14.03 17.84
C ASP A 17 -0.36 -14.17 17.32
N GLY A 18 -0.64 -15.29 16.63
CA GLY A 18 -1.97 -15.64 16.15
C GLY A 18 -2.23 -15.31 14.68
N HIS A 19 -1.28 -14.72 13.97
CA HIS A 19 -1.40 -14.49 12.53
C HIS A 19 -0.72 -15.59 11.72
N GLN A 20 -1.31 -15.90 10.56
CA GLN A 20 -0.74 -16.70 9.50
C GLN A 20 -0.69 -15.83 8.23
N VAL A 21 0.50 -15.36 7.88
CA VAL A 21 0.73 -14.46 6.76
C VAL A 21 0.97 -15.29 5.50
N TYR A 22 0.06 -15.19 4.52
CA TYR A 22 0.21 -15.83 3.23
C TYR A 22 1.35 -15.21 2.44
N TRP A 23 2.17 -16.06 1.82
CA TRP A 23 3.25 -15.63 0.93
C TRP A 23 3.35 -16.54 -0.28
N GLU A 24 3.91 -16.00 -1.37
CA GLU A 24 4.21 -16.74 -2.59
C GLU A 24 5.52 -16.26 -3.23
N LEU A 25 6.21 -17.17 -3.90
CA LEU A 25 7.42 -16.91 -4.69
C LEU A 25 7.13 -17.14 -6.16
N CYS A 26 7.49 -16.16 -7.00
CA CYS A 26 7.22 -16.14 -8.42
C CYS A 26 8.48 -15.81 -9.22
N GLY A 27 8.51 -16.27 -10.48
CA GLY A 27 9.60 -16.02 -11.42
C GLY A 27 10.73 -17.03 -11.33
N ASN A 28 11.97 -16.55 -11.49
CA ASN A 28 13.18 -17.39 -11.51
C ASN A 28 13.70 -17.63 -10.09
N PRO A 29 13.71 -18.87 -9.56
CA PRO A 29 14.23 -19.18 -8.22
C PRO A 29 15.69 -18.74 -7.99
N ASN A 30 16.47 -18.60 -9.05
CA ASN A 30 17.86 -18.13 -9.01
C ASN A 30 18.01 -16.66 -9.45
N GLY A 31 16.89 -15.98 -9.68
CA GLY A 31 16.85 -14.58 -10.07
C GLY A 31 17.15 -13.62 -8.93
N LYS A 32 17.19 -12.33 -9.26
CA LYS A 32 17.42 -11.27 -8.28
C LYS A 32 16.28 -11.24 -7.27
N PRO A 33 16.56 -11.31 -5.97
CA PRO A 33 15.51 -11.27 -4.96
C PRO A 33 14.79 -9.92 -4.95
N ALA A 34 13.46 -9.98 -4.85
CA ALA A 34 12.63 -8.80 -4.66
C ALA A 34 11.45 -9.11 -3.73
N VAL A 35 10.96 -8.09 -3.02
CA VAL A 35 9.72 -8.15 -2.25
C VAL A 35 8.75 -7.10 -2.74
N PHE A 36 7.49 -7.51 -2.89
CA PHE A 36 6.39 -6.63 -3.25
C PHE A 36 5.50 -6.33 -2.03
N LEU A 37 5.33 -5.04 -1.74
CA LEU A 37 4.53 -4.52 -0.63
C LEU A 37 3.26 -3.88 -1.19
N HIS A 38 2.11 -4.53 -0.98
CA HIS A 38 0.83 -4.02 -1.47
C HIS A 38 0.33 -2.80 -0.69
N GLY A 39 -0.62 -2.08 -1.29
CA GLY A 39 -1.26 -0.89 -0.73
C GLY A 39 -2.41 -1.18 0.23
N GLY A 40 -3.16 -0.17 0.55
CA GLY A 40 -4.19 -0.05 1.57
C GLY A 40 -3.69 0.84 2.72
N PRO A 41 -3.35 0.28 3.91
CA PRO A 41 -3.14 -1.14 4.26
C PRO A 41 -4.41 -2.00 4.12
N GLY A 42 -4.23 -3.28 3.85
CA GLY A 42 -5.36 -4.20 3.75
C GLY A 42 -5.79 -4.60 2.34
N GLY A 43 -5.09 -4.11 1.29
CA GLY A 43 -5.45 -4.39 -0.10
C GLY A 43 -5.15 -5.82 -0.58
N GLY A 44 -4.15 -6.49 -0.02
CA GLY A 44 -3.71 -7.81 -0.47
C GLY A 44 -2.98 -7.80 -1.82
N CYS A 45 -2.42 -8.95 -2.18
CA CYS A 45 -1.74 -9.17 -3.46
C CYS A 45 -2.67 -9.83 -4.48
N SER A 46 -2.51 -9.46 -5.76
CA SER A 46 -3.19 -10.08 -6.89
C SER A 46 -2.18 -10.71 -7.86
N PRO A 47 -2.61 -11.63 -8.74
CA PRO A 47 -1.76 -12.18 -9.80
C PRO A 47 -1.14 -11.13 -10.72
N GLU A 48 -1.82 -9.98 -10.89
CA GLU A 48 -1.33 -8.90 -11.74
C GLU A 48 -0.06 -8.25 -11.18
N HIS A 49 0.14 -8.26 -9.85
CA HIS A 49 1.34 -7.71 -9.23
C HIS A 49 2.60 -8.51 -9.59
N ARG A 50 2.49 -9.82 -9.86
CA ARG A 50 3.59 -10.67 -10.33
C ARG A 50 4.16 -10.17 -11.66
N ARG A 51 3.33 -9.57 -12.50
CA ARG A 51 3.62 -9.10 -13.86
C ARG A 51 4.36 -7.76 -13.92
N LEU A 52 4.67 -7.18 -12.77
CA LEU A 52 5.51 -5.98 -12.66
C LEU A 52 7.01 -6.28 -12.75
N PHE A 53 7.39 -7.55 -12.69
CA PHE A 53 8.78 -8.01 -12.68
C PHE A 53 9.04 -8.97 -13.84
N ASP A 54 10.24 -8.89 -14.44
CA ASP A 54 10.67 -9.85 -15.45
C ASP A 54 10.84 -11.24 -14.80
N PRO A 55 9.99 -12.22 -15.16
CA PRO A 55 10.01 -13.53 -14.53
C PRO A 55 11.28 -14.34 -14.83
N ALA A 56 12.05 -13.96 -15.86
CA ALA A 56 13.34 -14.62 -16.16
C ALA A 56 14.47 -14.10 -15.26
N ARG A 57 14.35 -12.89 -14.73
CA ARG A 57 15.42 -12.17 -14.02
C ARG A 57 15.20 -12.06 -12.52
N TYR A 58 13.95 -12.09 -12.06
CA TYR A 58 13.59 -11.88 -10.65
C TYR A 58 13.08 -13.14 -9.98
N ASN A 59 13.41 -13.25 -8.70
CA ASN A 59 12.74 -14.09 -7.72
C ASN A 59 11.93 -13.18 -6.79
N VAL A 60 10.62 -13.08 -7.00
CA VAL A 60 9.78 -12.13 -6.31
C VAL A 60 8.98 -12.80 -5.21
N LEU A 61 9.10 -12.28 -3.98
CA LEU A 61 8.21 -12.61 -2.88
C LEU A 61 7.04 -11.61 -2.87
N LEU A 62 5.82 -12.12 -2.96
CA LEU A 62 4.59 -11.39 -2.68
C LEU A 62 3.97 -11.97 -1.41
N PHE A 63 3.37 -11.14 -0.58
CA PHE A 63 2.65 -11.62 0.61
C PHE A 63 1.44 -10.74 0.89
N ASP A 64 0.39 -11.34 1.40
CA ASP A 64 -0.76 -10.62 1.92
C ASP A 64 -0.45 -10.23 3.36
N GLN A 65 -0.42 -8.92 3.64
CA GLN A 65 -0.13 -8.41 4.99
C GLN A 65 -1.19 -8.90 5.98
N ARG A 66 -0.96 -8.72 7.27
CA ARG A 66 -1.84 -9.22 8.34
C ARG A 66 -3.29 -8.79 8.14
N GLY A 67 -4.20 -9.72 8.29
CA GLY A 67 -5.64 -9.49 8.27
C GLY A 67 -6.29 -9.36 6.89
N CYS A 68 -5.54 -9.35 5.78
CA CYS A 68 -6.10 -9.17 4.44
C CYS A 68 -5.81 -10.32 3.48
N GLY A 69 -6.50 -10.31 2.36
CA GLY A 69 -6.33 -11.31 1.32
C GLY A 69 -6.48 -12.73 1.86
N ARG A 70 -5.46 -13.55 1.64
CA ARG A 70 -5.39 -14.96 2.09
C ARG A 70 -4.82 -15.12 3.50
N SER A 71 -4.29 -14.04 4.11
CA SER A 71 -3.76 -14.04 5.48
C SER A 71 -4.86 -14.16 6.53
N LYS A 72 -4.55 -14.74 7.67
CA LYS A 72 -5.50 -15.05 8.75
C LYS A 72 -5.01 -14.49 10.09
N PRO A 73 -5.95 -14.12 11.01
CA PRO A 73 -7.41 -14.05 10.86
C PRO A 73 -7.83 -12.90 9.93
N HIS A 74 -8.93 -13.08 9.16
CA HIS A 74 -9.45 -12.06 8.26
C HIS A 74 -9.92 -10.81 9.02
N ALA A 75 -9.59 -9.62 8.51
CA ALA A 75 -9.91 -8.31 9.07
C ALA A 75 -9.46 -8.09 10.53
N SER A 76 -8.49 -8.89 11.03
CA SER A 76 -7.94 -8.75 12.38
C SER A 76 -7.10 -7.49 12.52
N LEU A 77 -7.27 -6.82 13.68
CA LEU A 77 -6.53 -5.61 14.05
C LEU A 77 -5.52 -5.88 15.18
N ASP A 78 -5.58 -7.07 15.80
CA ASP A 78 -4.69 -7.46 16.88
C ASP A 78 -3.27 -7.66 16.34
N HIS A 79 -2.26 -7.16 17.05
CA HIS A 79 -0.86 -7.27 16.61
C HIS A 79 -0.67 -6.87 15.13
N ASN A 80 -1.37 -5.81 14.69
CA ASN A 80 -1.34 -5.35 13.30
C ASN A 80 -0.92 -3.88 13.27
N THR A 81 0.39 -3.67 13.35
CA THR A 81 1.04 -2.36 13.33
C THR A 81 2.11 -2.32 12.24
N THR A 82 2.58 -1.14 11.88
CA THR A 82 3.70 -0.96 10.94
C THR A 82 4.92 -1.77 11.35
N TRP A 83 5.22 -1.82 12.65
CA TRP A 83 6.41 -2.51 13.15
C TRP A 83 6.27 -4.03 13.19
N ASP A 84 5.05 -4.55 13.36
CA ASP A 84 4.77 -5.96 13.17
C ASP A 84 4.98 -6.37 11.70
N LEU A 85 4.53 -5.54 10.74
CA LEU A 85 4.76 -5.79 9.31
C LEU A 85 6.25 -5.69 8.93
N VAL A 86 7.00 -4.74 9.49
CA VAL A 86 8.46 -4.64 9.29
C VAL A 86 9.15 -5.92 9.80
N ALA A 87 8.73 -6.44 10.96
CA ALA A 87 9.25 -7.69 11.49
C ALA A 87 8.86 -8.91 10.62
N ASP A 88 7.64 -8.94 10.09
CA ASP A 88 7.20 -10.01 9.18
C ASP A 88 8.00 -10.01 7.87
N ILE A 89 8.33 -8.83 7.33
CA ILE A 89 9.20 -8.71 6.15
C ILE A 89 10.57 -9.33 6.41
N GLU A 90 11.19 -9.08 7.57
CA GLU A 90 12.47 -9.72 7.93
C GLU A 90 12.34 -11.23 8.12
N ARG A 91 11.29 -11.71 8.78
CA ARG A 91 11.03 -13.16 8.90
C ARG A 91 10.87 -13.84 7.55
N LEU A 92 10.14 -13.21 6.62
CA LEU A 92 9.97 -13.70 5.25
C LEU A 92 11.31 -13.72 4.50
N ARG A 93 12.12 -12.66 4.62
CA ARG A 93 13.47 -12.59 4.02
C ARG A 93 14.36 -13.72 4.51
N GLU A 94 14.42 -13.94 5.82
CA GLU A 94 15.20 -15.01 6.44
C GLU A 94 14.70 -16.40 6.04
N MET A 95 13.37 -16.60 6.01
CA MET A 95 12.74 -17.87 5.61
C MET A 95 13.13 -18.30 4.17
N ILE A 96 13.22 -17.33 3.24
CA ILE A 96 13.65 -17.65 1.87
C ILE A 96 15.17 -17.62 1.68
N GLY A 97 15.94 -17.30 2.71
CA GLY A 97 17.39 -17.36 2.74
C GLY A 97 18.11 -16.29 1.93
N VAL A 98 17.50 -15.11 1.73
CA VAL A 98 18.15 -14.01 1.00
C VAL A 98 18.74 -12.99 1.98
N GLU A 99 19.92 -12.47 1.64
CA GLU A 99 20.57 -11.45 2.46
C GLU A 99 20.03 -10.06 2.19
N GLN A 100 19.83 -9.74 0.92
CA GLN A 100 19.36 -8.44 0.44
C GLN A 100 18.37 -8.63 -0.72
N TRP A 101 17.51 -7.67 -0.93
CA TRP A 101 16.54 -7.67 -2.02
C TRP A 101 16.20 -6.27 -2.55
N VAL A 102 15.56 -6.23 -3.69
CA VAL A 102 14.85 -5.04 -4.18
C VAL A 102 13.53 -4.94 -3.44
N VAL A 103 13.22 -3.77 -2.88
CA VAL A 103 11.94 -3.49 -2.24
C VAL A 103 11.07 -2.69 -3.20
N PHE A 104 9.83 -3.15 -3.41
CA PHE A 104 8.85 -2.47 -4.24
C PHE A 104 7.58 -2.23 -3.45
N GLY A 105 7.12 -0.97 -3.36
CA GLY A 105 5.89 -0.64 -2.65
C GLY A 105 5.12 0.50 -3.28
N GLY A 106 3.78 0.38 -3.28
CA GLY A 106 2.89 1.44 -3.79
C GLY A 106 1.85 1.86 -2.76
N SER A 107 1.49 3.16 -2.73
CA SER A 107 0.51 3.69 -1.78
C SER A 107 0.97 3.44 -0.33
N TRP A 108 0.14 2.82 0.52
CA TRP A 108 0.58 2.30 1.81
C TRP A 108 1.88 1.48 1.70
N GLY A 109 2.01 0.64 0.67
CA GLY A 109 3.24 -0.12 0.44
C GLY A 109 4.48 0.76 0.27
N SER A 110 4.34 2.04 -0.15
CA SER A 110 5.45 3.00 -0.16
C SER A 110 5.83 3.43 1.25
N ALA A 111 4.87 3.67 2.14
CA ALA A 111 5.12 3.97 3.55
C ALA A 111 5.81 2.80 4.26
N LEU A 112 5.29 1.59 4.06
CA LEU A 112 5.87 0.36 4.61
C LEU A 112 7.28 0.11 4.04
N GLY A 113 7.48 0.35 2.74
CA GLY A 113 8.79 0.24 2.08
C GLY A 113 9.80 1.23 2.62
N LEU A 114 9.40 2.47 2.90
CA LEU A 114 10.22 3.48 3.58
C LEU A 114 10.55 3.03 5.00
N ALA A 115 9.54 2.69 5.82
CA ALA A 115 9.74 2.25 7.21
C ALA A 115 10.70 1.05 7.30
N TYR A 116 10.52 0.05 6.42
CA TYR A 116 11.41 -1.10 6.34
C TYR A 116 12.83 -0.72 5.93
N SER A 117 12.97 0.06 4.84
CA SER A 117 14.29 0.41 4.29
C SER A 117 15.07 1.35 5.21
N GLU A 118 14.41 2.23 5.96
CA GLU A 118 15.01 3.10 6.96
C GLU A 118 15.45 2.33 8.22
N THR A 119 14.74 1.25 8.55
CA THR A 119 15.08 0.38 9.69
C THR A 119 16.16 -0.63 9.32
N HIS A 120 16.14 -1.17 8.12
CA HIS A 120 17.05 -2.21 7.64
C HIS A 120 17.76 -1.82 6.32
N PRO A 121 18.45 -0.67 6.26
CA PRO A 121 19.06 -0.19 5.01
C PRO A 121 20.05 -1.18 4.40
N GLN A 122 20.73 -1.98 5.25
CA GLN A 122 21.67 -3.03 4.81
C GLN A 122 20.97 -4.21 4.08
N ARG A 123 19.64 -4.31 4.13
CA ARG A 123 18.86 -5.37 3.47
C ARG A 123 18.31 -4.96 2.10
N VAL A 124 18.49 -3.71 1.70
CA VAL A 124 17.86 -3.13 0.52
C VAL A 124 18.89 -2.79 -0.55
N THR A 125 18.83 -3.48 -1.69
CA THR A 125 19.72 -3.21 -2.84
C THR A 125 19.18 -2.08 -3.72
N ALA A 126 17.86 -1.90 -3.79
CA ALA A 126 17.18 -0.79 -4.42
C ALA A 126 15.75 -0.66 -3.86
N LEU A 127 15.19 0.56 -3.89
CA LEU A 127 13.82 0.82 -3.45
C LEU A 127 13.03 1.49 -4.57
N ILE A 128 11.91 0.87 -4.97
CA ILE A 128 10.98 1.40 -5.97
C ILE A 128 9.67 1.73 -5.26
N VAL A 129 9.26 2.99 -5.30
CA VAL A 129 8.03 3.43 -4.64
C VAL A 129 7.11 4.20 -5.58
N ARG A 130 5.80 4.02 -5.42
CA ARG A 130 4.76 4.65 -6.24
C ARG A 130 3.62 5.18 -5.38
N GLY A 131 3.06 6.38 -5.80
CA GLY A 131 1.94 6.96 -5.07
C GLY A 131 2.32 7.20 -3.61
N ILE A 132 3.23 8.14 -3.39
CA ILE A 132 3.97 8.26 -2.12
C ILE A 132 3.08 8.69 -0.98
N PHE A 133 3.06 7.87 0.07
CA PHE A 133 2.36 8.09 1.31
C PHE A 133 3.35 8.03 2.48
N THR A 134 3.24 8.96 3.42
CA THR A 134 4.14 9.05 4.58
C THR A 134 3.42 9.10 5.92
N MET A 135 2.11 8.81 5.93
CA MET A 135 1.26 8.74 7.13
C MET A 135 1.16 10.07 7.91
N ARG A 136 1.54 11.20 7.30
CA ARG A 136 1.37 12.51 7.96
C ARG A 136 -0.10 12.84 8.13
N ARG A 137 -0.44 13.45 9.26
CA ARG A 137 -1.82 13.84 9.55
C ARG A 137 -2.44 14.70 8.45
N ALA A 138 -1.66 15.59 7.84
CA ALA A 138 -2.12 16.42 6.73
C ALA A 138 -2.53 15.62 5.50
N GLU A 139 -1.89 14.49 5.21
CA GLU A 139 -2.24 13.60 4.08
C GLU A 139 -3.56 12.87 4.37
N LEU A 140 -3.74 12.41 5.61
CA LEU A 140 -4.97 11.76 6.05
C LEU A 140 -6.16 12.71 6.04
N LEU A 141 -5.98 13.94 6.56
CA LEU A 141 -7.03 14.97 6.57
C LEU A 141 -7.41 15.40 5.15
N TRP A 142 -6.43 15.51 4.24
CA TRP A 142 -6.68 15.81 2.84
C TRP A 142 -7.64 14.81 2.20
N TYR A 143 -7.44 13.51 2.46
CA TYR A 143 -8.19 12.48 1.74
C TYR A 143 -9.48 12.07 2.44
N TYR A 144 -9.52 12.07 3.79
CA TYR A 144 -10.62 11.54 4.59
C TYR A 144 -11.38 12.58 5.41
N GLN A 145 -11.04 13.86 5.32
CA GLN A 145 -11.76 14.91 6.07
C GLN A 145 -12.15 16.09 5.18
N GLU A 146 -11.20 16.81 4.61
CA GLU A 146 -11.47 17.95 3.74
C GLU A 146 -10.27 18.19 2.81
N GLY A 147 -10.53 18.17 1.50
CA GLY A 147 -9.53 18.37 0.47
C GLY A 147 -9.94 17.63 -0.80
N ALA A 148 -9.77 16.31 -0.85
CA ALA A 148 -10.22 15.47 -1.97
C ALA A 148 -11.72 15.58 -2.26
N SER A 149 -12.53 15.84 -1.22
CA SER A 149 -13.97 16.15 -1.32
C SER A 149 -14.31 17.32 -2.23
N TRP A 150 -13.38 18.27 -2.42
CA TRP A 150 -13.57 19.41 -3.33
C TRP A 150 -13.46 19.00 -4.80
N LEU A 151 -12.77 17.89 -5.08
CA LEU A 151 -12.62 17.37 -6.43
C LEU A 151 -13.71 16.37 -6.80
N PHE A 152 -14.28 15.68 -5.80
CA PHE A 152 -15.30 14.65 -5.97
C PHE A 152 -16.50 14.87 -5.04
N PRO A 153 -17.20 16.03 -5.11
CA PRO A 153 -18.28 16.35 -4.17
C PRO A 153 -19.48 15.39 -4.27
N ASP A 154 -19.72 14.85 -5.46
CA ASP A 154 -20.77 13.87 -5.75
C ASP A 154 -20.47 12.50 -5.12
N LEU A 155 -19.23 12.04 -5.18
CA LEU A 155 -18.80 10.78 -4.56
C LEU A 155 -18.67 10.90 -3.04
N TRP A 156 -18.34 12.10 -2.56
CA TRP A 156 -18.21 12.42 -1.14
C TRP A 156 -19.52 12.25 -0.36
N GLU A 157 -20.66 12.50 -0.99
CA GLU A 157 -21.96 12.23 -0.37
C GLU A 157 -22.12 10.76 0.03
N GLY A 158 -21.65 9.84 -0.82
CA GLY A 158 -21.63 8.41 -0.52
C GLY A 158 -20.72 8.05 0.65
N PHE A 159 -19.57 8.71 0.76
CA PHE A 159 -18.66 8.55 1.89
C PHE A 159 -19.25 9.11 3.19
N LEU A 160 -20.00 10.20 3.14
CA LEU A 160 -20.66 10.78 4.30
C LEU A 160 -21.93 10.03 4.75
N ALA A 161 -22.55 9.24 3.85
CA ALA A 161 -23.88 8.65 4.07
C ALA A 161 -24.02 7.82 5.38
N PRO A 162 -23.05 6.98 5.79
CA PRO A 162 -23.17 6.23 7.05
C PRO A 162 -22.89 7.05 8.31
N ILE A 163 -22.48 8.34 8.18
CA ILE A 163 -22.03 9.17 9.29
C ILE A 163 -23.04 10.28 9.58
N PRO A 164 -23.68 10.31 10.76
CA PRO A 164 -24.55 11.41 11.18
C PRO A 164 -23.84 12.76 11.16
N ALA A 165 -24.58 13.82 10.89
CA ALA A 165 -24.02 15.15 10.69
C ALA A 165 -23.19 15.65 11.90
N GLU A 166 -23.66 15.34 13.10
CA GLU A 166 -23.01 15.71 14.37
C GLU A 166 -21.68 14.99 14.62
N GLU A 167 -21.40 13.90 13.90
CA GLU A 167 -20.15 13.13 14.01
C GLU A 167 -19.13 13.46 12.91
N ARG A 168 -19.47 14.30 11.94
CA ARG A 168 -18.64 14.60 10.76
C ARG A 168 -17.44 15.49 11.04
N GLY A 169 -17.29 15.97 12.27
CA GLY A 169 -16.12 16.76 12.69
C GLY A 169 -14.81 15.95 12.73
N ASP A 170 -14.89 14.61 12.85
CA ASP A 170 -13.77 13.67 12.72
C ASP A 170 -14.28 12.39 12.08
N LEU A 171 -14.19 12.33 10.75
CA LEU A 171 -14.71 11.21 9.97
C LEU A 171 -13.97 9.91 10.24
N MET A 172 -12.65 9.94 10.42
CA MET A 172 -11.89 8.72 10.71
C MET A 172 -12.30 8.12 12.06
N ALA A 173 -12.48 8.93 13.09
CA ALA A 173 -12.99 8.45 14.38
C ALA A 173 -14.46 7.99 14.31
N ALA A 174 -15.30 8.67 13.51
CA ALA A 174 -16.68 8.27 13.29
C ALA A 174 -16.79 6.91 12.57
N TYR A 175 -15.96 6.69 11.56
CA TYR A 175 -15.84 5.39 10.90
C TYR A 175 -15.29 4.32 11.83
N ARG A 176 -14.29 4.63 12.69
CA ARG A 176 -13.74 3.67 13.66
C ARG A 176 -14.82 3.06 14.54
N ARG A 177 -15.73 3.89 15.07
CA ARG A 177 -16.84 3.41 15.91
C ARG A 177 -17.72 2.40 15.19
N ARG A 178 -17.96 2.59 13.89
CA ARG A 178 -18.79 1.68 13.08
C ARG A 178 -18.04 0.41 12.68
N LEU A 179 -16.82 0.57 12.22
CA LEU A 179 -15.99 -0.55 11.76
C LEU A 179 -15.57 -1.51 12.89
N THR A 180 -15.63 -1.06 14.15
CA THR A 180 -15.29 -1.88 15.34
C THR A 180 -16.47 -2.16 16.24
N GLY A 181 -17.67 -1.67 15.92
CA GLY A 181 -18.89 -1.96 16.66
C GLY A 181 -19.40 -3.38 16.47
N ASP A 182 -20.43 -3.77 17.23
CA ASP A 182 -20.98 -5.13 17.23
C ASP A 182 -22.10 -5.33 16.18
N ASP A 183 -22.67 -4.24 15.64
CA ASP A 183 -23.71 -4.31 14.60
C ASP A 183 -23.09 -4.60 13.23
N GLU A 184 -23.25 -5.82 12.75
CA GLU A 184 -22.66 -6.28 11.48
C GLU A 184 -23.20 -5.50 10.27
N ALA A 185 -24.48 -5.09 10.28
CA ALA A 185 -25.06 -4.33 9.17
C ALA A 185 -24.47 -2.92 9.09
N VAL A 186 -24.31 -2.24 10.24
CA VAL A 186 -23.67 -0.94 10.34
C VAL A 186 -22.20 -1.02 9.95
N LYS A 187 -21.51 -2.05 10.41
CA LYS A 187 -20.09 -2.31 10.08
C LYS A 187 -19.90 -2.49 8.58
N GLN A 188 -20.71 -3.34 7.95
CA GLN A 188 -20.61 -3.62 6.52
C GLN A 188 -20.96 -2.40 5.68
N GLN A 189 -21.99 -1.63 6.07
CA GLN A 189 -22.33 -0.38 5.38
C GLN A 189 -21.18 0.63 5.42
N ALA A 190 -20.56 0.80 6.59
CA ALA A 190 -19.42 1.69 6.77
C ALA A 190 -18.20 1.21 5.96
N ALA A 191 -17.90 -0.08 6.00
CA ALA A 191 -16.81 -0.68 5.26
C ALA A 191 -16.95 -0.46 3.75
N ARG A 192 -18.15 -0.70 3.21
CA ARG A 192 -18.44 -0.49 1.80
C ARG A 192 -18.33 0.99 1.40
N ALA A 193 -18.84 1.93 2.21
CA ALA A 193 -18.75 3.35 1.91
C ALA A 193 -17.30 3.85 1.92
N TRP A 194 -16.49 3.41 2.88
CA TRP A 194 -15.06 3.70 2.96
C TRP A 194 -14.31 3.18 1.74
N SER A 195 -14.46 1.89 1.46
CA SER A 195 -13.77 1.21 0.36
C SER A 195 -14.13 1.81 -1.00
N LEU A 196 -15.43 2.07 -1.25
CA LEU A 196 -15.89 2.68 -2.52
C LEU A 196 -15.37 4.10 -2.73
N TRP A 197 -15.16 4.88 -1.66
CA TRP A 197 -14.53 6.20 -1.78
C TRP A 197 -13.17 6.08 -2.48
N GLU A 198 -12.33 5.13 -2.05
CA GLU A 198 -11.06 4.91 -2.72
C GLU A 198 -11.23 4.33 -4.12
N GLY A 199 -11.97 3.24 -4.26
CA GLY A 199 -12.16 2.58 -5.56
C GLY A 199 -12.63 3.50 -6.68
N ARG A 200 -13.31 4.60 -6.33
CA ARG A 200 -13.85 5.59 -7.28
C ARG A 200 -12.93 6.79 -7.52
N THR A 201 -11.94 7.03 -6.66
CA THR A 201 -11.12 8.26 -6.72
C THR A 201 -9.65 8.03 -7.02
N ILE A 202 -9.17 6.77 -6.97
CA ILE A 202 -7.75 6.45 -7.19
C ILE A 202 -7.32 6.41 -8.67
N THR A 203 -8.24 6.47 -9.61
CA THR A 203 -7.92 6.53 -11.05
C THR A 203 -8.25 7.89 -11.63
N LEU A 204 -7.46 8.33 -12.63
CA LEU A 204 -7.75 9.58 -13.34
C LEU A 204 -9.09 9.50 -14.10
N MET A 205 -9.37 8.35 -14.71
CA MET A 205 -10.64 8.06 -15.36
C MET A 205 -11.41 6.99 -14.59
N PRO A 206 -12.75 7.07 -14.50
CA PRO A 206 -13.55 6.06 -13.79
C PRO A 206 -13.24 4.63 -14.25
N SER A 207 -13.15 3.70 -13.30
CA SER A 207 -12.94 2.26 -13.55
C SER A 207 -14.05 1.42 -12.90
N PRO A 208 -15.02 0.94 -13.68
CA PRO A 208 -16.09 0.06 -13.17
C PRO A 208 -15.54 -1.22 -12.52
N GLU A 209 -14.44 -1.76 -13.02
CA GLU A 209 -13.80 -2.96 -12.48
C GLU A 209 -13.25 -2.73 -11.06
N LEU A 210 -12.61 -1.57 -10.85
CA LEU A 210 -12.13 -1.19 -9.51
C LEU A 210 -13.30 -0.91 -8.57
N GLU A 211 -14.33 -0.19 -9.03
CA GLU A 211 -15.52 0.05 -8.24
C GLU A 211 -16.19 -1.26 -7.80
N GLN A 212 -16.31 -2.24 -8.70
CA GLN A 212 -16.84 -3.56 -8.38
C GLN A 212 -15.96 -4.27 -7.33
N HIS A 213 -14.64 -4.26 -7.50
CA HIS A 213 -13.69 -4.89 -6.58
C HIS A 213 -13.74 -4.27 -5.18
N PHE A 214 -13.68 -2.94 -5.10
CA PHE A 214 -13.76 -2.20 -3.83
C PHE A 214 -15.14 -2.27 -3.18
N GLY A 215 -16.18 -2.60 -3.94
CA GLY A 215 -17.54 -2.82 -3.47
C GLY A 215 -17.83 -4.26 -3.02
N ASP A 216 -16.90 -5.21 -3.16
CA ASP A 216 -17.02 -6.57 -2.63
C ASP A 216 -17.02 -6.55 -1.10
N ASP A 217 -17.96 -7.25 -0.49
CA ASP A 217 -18.22 -7.16 0.95
C ASP A 217 -17.07 -7.71 1.81
N GLU A 218 -16.44 -8.80 1.38
CA GLU A 218 -15.32 -9.42 2.11
C GLU A 218 -14.06 -8.55 2.00
N TYR A 219 -13.77 -8.08 0.79
CA TYR A 219 -12.67 -7.16 0.55
C TYR A 219 -12.86 -5.84 1.30
N ALA A 220 -14.03 -5.20 1.17
CA ALA A 220 -14.31 -3.91 1.78
C ALA A 220 -14.19 -3.95 3.32
N LEU A 221 -14.62 -5.06 3.94
CA LEU A 221 -14.53 -5.22 5.40
C LEU A 221 -13.08 -5.22 5.87
N ALA A 222 -12.22 -6.05 5.29
CA ALA A 222 -10.81 -6.12 5.68
C ALA A 222 -10.11 -4.80 5.36
N PHE A 223 -10.30 -4.29 4.15
CA PHE A 223 -9.70 -3.06 3.66
C PHE A 223 -10.01 -1.87 4.59
N ALA A 224 -11.29 -1.54 4.79
CA ALA A 224 -11.70 -0.39 5.58
C ALA A 224 -11.33 -0.53 7.08
N ARG A 225 -11.45 -1.72 7.66
CA ARG A 225 -11.10 -1.94 9.08
C ARG A 225 -9.60 -1.75 9.32
N ILE A 226 -8.77 -2.32 8.45
CA ILE A 226 -7.32 -2.24 8.60
C ILE A 226 -6.83 -0.82 8.31
N GLU A 227 -7.26 -0.20 7.20
CA GLU A 227 -6.89 1.18 6.91
C GLU A 227 -7.26 2.15 8.03
N ASN A 228 -8.52 2.13 8.45
CA ASN A 228 -8.98 3.00 9.52
C ASN A 228 -8.20 2.74 10.83
N HIS A 229 -7.85 1.47 11.12
CA HIS A 229 -7.02 1.13 12.28
C HIS A 229 -5.65 1.81 12.21
N TYR A 230 -5.00 1.78 11.07
CA TYR A 230 -3.72 2.46 10.89
C TYR A 230 -3.88 3.98 10.96
N PHE A 231 -4.90 4.54 10.33
CA PHE A 231 -5.06 5.99 10.18
C PHE A 231 -5.45 6.69 11.48
N VAL A 232 -6.27 6.07 12.32
CA VAL A 232 -6.58 6.63 13.66
C VAL A 232 -5.43 6.49 14.66
N ASN A 233 -4.43 5.67 14.35
CA ASN A 233 -3.23 5.48 15.16
C ASN A 233 -1.96 6.05 14.47
N ASP A 234 -2.13 7.03 13.55
CA ASP A 234 -1.04 7.72 12.84
C ASP A 234 -0.04 6.75 12.19
N GLY A 235 -0.52 5.57 11.72
CA GLY A 235 0.28 4.51 11.14
C GLY A 235 1.31 3.89 12.08
N PHE A 236 1.16 4.10 13.38
CA PHE A 236 2.13 3.64 14.40
C PHE A 236 3.55 4.18 14.18
N VAL A 237 3.67 5.36 13.55
CA VAL A 237 4.92 6.10 13.35
C VAL A 237 4.78 7.51 13.91
N GLU A 238 5.89 8.18 14.22
CA GLU A 238 5.85 9.58 14.61
C GLU A 238 5.48 10.48 13.44
N GLU A 239 4.82 11.62 13.74
CA GLU A 239 4.49 12.60 12.69
C GLU A 239 5.74 13.04 11.92
N GLY A 240 5.67 12.86 10.59
CA GLY A 240 6.77 13.19 9.68
C GLY A 240 8.00 12.28 9.76
N GLN A 241 7.95 11.16 10.49
CA GLN A 241 9.09 10.26 10.70
C GLN A 241 9.70 9.80 9.38
N LEU A 242 8.91 9.28 8.44
CA LEU A 242 9.42 8.69 7.20
C LEU A 242 10.14 9.70 6.29
N LEU A 243 9.77 10.99 6.34
CA LEU A 243 10.52 12.03 5.62
C LEU A 243 11.76 12.49 6.39
N ARG A 244 11.66 12.59 7.71
CA ARG A 244 12.79 12.97 8.58
C ARG A 244 13.92 11.95 8.49
N ASP A 245 13.57 10.66 8.50
CA ASP A 245 14.51 9.55 8.55
C ASP A 245 14.96 9.07 7.14
N ALA A 246 14.42 9.67 6.07
CA ALA A 246 14.80 9.36 4.68
C ALA A 246 16.30 9.55 4.38
N HIS A 247 17.04 10.28 5.22
CA HIS A 247 18.51 10.37 5.13
C HIS A 247 19.19 8.99 5.28
N ARG A 248 18.56 8.01 5.94
CA ARG A 248 19.04 6.62 6.04
C ARG A 248 19.04 5.88 4.71
N LEU A 249 18.30 6.39 3.74
CA LEU A 249 18.26 5.86 2.36
C LEU A 249 19.37 6.43 1.47
N ALA A 250 20.26 7.28 1.99
CA ALA A 250 21.24 8.04 1.22
C ALA A 250 22.10 7.17 0.28
N ASP A 251 22.37 5.92 0.65
CA ASP A 251 23.17 4.99 -0.13
C ASP A 251 22.34 4.00 -0.98
N ILE A 252 21.02 3.97 -0.82
CA ILE A 252 20.13 3.08 -1.55
C ILE A 252 19.69 3.76 -2.86
N PRO A 253 19.95 3.18 -4.04
CA PRO A 253 19.42 3.68 -5.29
C PRO A 253 17.90 3.47 -5.35
N GLY A 254 17.16 4.42 -5.91
CA GLY A 254 15.72 4.29 -5.97
C GLY A 254 15.03 5.00 -7.12
N VAL A 255 13.75 4.66 -7.27
CA VAL A 255 12.84 5.31 -8.21
C VAL A 255 11.54 5.64 -7.47
N ILE A 256 11.12 6.89 -7.58
CA ILE A 256 9.84 7.40 -7.11
C ILE A 256 8.96 7.63 -8.33
N VAL A 257 7.83 6.93 -8.45
CA VAL A 257 6.84 7.11 -9.52
C VAL A 257 5.59 7.75 -8.94
N GLN A 258 5.13 8.85 -9.54
CA GLN A 258 3.99 9.60 -9.00
C GLN A 258 3.09 10.12 -10.12
N GLY A 259 1.79 9.89 -10.03
CA GLY A 259 0.81 10.53 -10.91
C GLY A 259 0.66 12.03 -10.58
N ARG A 260 0.56 12.86 -11.62
CA ARG A 260 0.35 14.31 -11.45
C ARG A 260 -0.97 14.62 -10.75
N TYR A 261 -2.00 13.85 -11.07
CA TYR A 261 -3.37 14.02 -10.60
C TYR A 261 -3.74 12.97 -9.55
N ASP A 262 -2.76 12.45 -8.84
CA ASP A 262 -2.97 11.55 -7.72
C ASP A 262 -3.68 12.31 -6.58
N VAL A 263 -4.94 11.96 -6.34
CA VAL A 263 -5.78 12.61 -5.34
C VAL A 263 -5.65 11.93 -3.99
N ALA A 264 -5.38 10.62 -3.98
CA ALA A 264 -5.22 9.86 -2.73
C ALA A 264 -3.93 10.26 -2.00
N THR A 265 -2.82 10.32 -2.76
CA THR A 265 -1.50 10.72 -2.23
C THR A 265 -0.90 11.81 -3.13
N PRO A 266 -1.24 13.08 -2.89
CA PRO A 266 -0.84 14.18 -3.77
C PRO A 266 0.66 14.28 -3.99
N ALA A 267 1.05 14.68 -5.22
CA ALA A 267 2.43 14.73 -5.70
C ALA A 267 3.39 15.56 -4.81
N ARG A 268 2.88 16.35 -3.88
CA ARG A 268 3.68 17.12 -2.93
C ARG A 268 4.55 16.21 -2.06
N THR A 269 4.01 15.09 -1.56
CA THR A 269 4.77 14.16 -0.72
C THR A 269 5.91 13.48 -1.49
N ALA A 270 5.65 13.07 -2.75
CA ALA A 270 6.69 12.52 -3.62
C ALA A 270 7.81 13.55 -3.89
N TRP A 271 7.44 14.82 -4.08
CA TRP A 271 8.39 15.90 -4.23
C TRP A 271 9.24 16.09 -2.98
N ASP A 272 8.65 16.13 -1.79
CA ASP A 272 9.36 16.28 -0.53
C ASP A 272 10.32 15.11 -0.29
N LEU A 273 9.87 13.86 -0.54
CA LEU A 273 10.71 12.66 -0.46
C LEU A 273 11.90 12.72 -1.42
N SER A 274 11.71 13.19 -2.65
CA SER A 274 12.79 13.30 -3.63
C SER A 274 13.89 14.27 -3.22
N LYS A 275 13.59 15.22 -2.36
CA LYS A 275 14.58 16.14 -1.78
C LYS A 275 15.33 15.53 -0.61
N ALA A 276 14.68 14.64 0.13
CA ALA A 276 15.25 13.97 1.30
C ALA A 276 16.07 12.70 0.93
N TRP A 277 15.86 12.13 -0.26
CA TRP A 277 16.50 10.90 -0.72
C TRP A 277 17.34 11.12 -1.99
N PRO A 278 18.65 11.45 -1.86
CA PRO A 278 19.49 11.94 -2.98
C PRO A 278 19.72 10.94 -4.11
N LYS A 279 19.72 9.61 -3.82
CA LYS A 279 19.92 8.56 -4.84
C LYS A 279 18.62 8.12 -5.53
N ALA A 280 17.48 8.71 -5.18
CA ALA A 280 16.23 8.47 -5.88
C ALA A 280 16.06 9.37 -7.10
N SER A 281 15.56 8.80 -8.18
CA SER A 281 15.03 9.56 -9.31
C SER A 281 13.51 9.71 -9.19
N LEU A 282 12.99 10.92 -9.27
CA LEU A 282 11.55 11.20 -9.30
C LEU A 282 11.04 11.27 -10.73
N GLN A 283 10.02 10.47 -11.03
CA GLN A 283 9.25 10.53 -12.27
C GLN A 283 7.80 10.91 -11.95
N ILE A 284 7.38 12.11 -12.35
CA ILE A 284 5.97 12.53 -12.29
C ILE A 284 5.34 12.24 -13.65
N VAL A 285 4.32 11.37 -13.65
CA VAL A 285 3.55 11.02 -14.85
C VAL A 285 2.46 12.07 -15.07
N PRO A 286 2.49 12.82 -16.18
CA PRO A 286 1.71 14.05 -16.32
C PRO A 286 0.20 13.83 -16.49
N ASP A 287 -0.23 12.65 -16.90
CA ASP A 287 -1.58 12.29 -17.30
C ASP A 287 -2.11 11.05 -16.51
N ALA A 288 -1.72 10.93 -15.25
CA ALA A 288 -2.10 9.81 -14.40
C ALA A 288 -2.54 10.26 -13.00
N GLY A 289 -3.42 9.44 -12.40
CA GLY A 289 -3.83 9.49 -11.01
C GLY A 289 -2.97 8.60 -10.11
N HIS A 290 -3.64 7.85 -9.20
CA HIS A 290 -2.98 7.02 -8.20
C HIS A 290 -2.69 5.59 -8.68
N ALA A 291 -3.57 5.00 -9.49
CA ALA A 291 -3.54 3.55 -9.75
C ALA A 291 -2.26 3.11 -10.52
N TYR A 292 -1.68 1.96 -10.07
CA TYR A 292 -0.43 1.46 -10.67
C TYR A 292 -0.59 1.00 -12.12
N ASN A 293 -1.80 0.63 -12.54
CA ASN A 293 -2.12 0.12 -13.87
C ASN A 293 -2.45 1.21 -14.90
N GLU A 294 -2.45 2.49 -14.50
CA GLU A 294 -2.54 3.57 -15.47
C GLU A 294 -1.30 3.56 -16.40
N PRO A 295 -1.48 3.72 -17.73
CA PRO A 295 -0.44 3.37 -18.70
C PRO A 295 0.93 3.99 -18.43
N GLY A 296 0.99 5.27 -18.12
CA GLY A 296 2.25 5.98 -17.86
C GLY A 296 2.90 5.55 -16.53
N ILE A 297 2.09 5.28 -15.49
CA ILE A 297 2.57 4.75 -14.21
C ILE A 297 3.14 3.35 -14.42
N LEU A 298 2.37 2.48 -15.08
CA LEU A 298 2.79 1.10 -15.33
C LEU A 298 4.09 1.03 -16.13
N GLN A 299 4.21 1.85 -17.18
CA GLN A 299 5.44 1.92 -17.98
C GLN A 299 6.65 2.34 -17.13
N ALA A 300 6.47 3.35 -16.27
CA ALA A 300 7.53 3.82 -15.38
C ALA A 300 7.95 2.75 -14.36
N LEU A 301 6.98 1.99 -13.80
CA LEU A 301 7.25 0.92 -12.84
C LEU A 301 8.00 -0.26 -13.49
N ILE A 302 7.60 -0.68 -14.69
CA ILE A 302 8.33 -1.72 -15.44
C ILE A 302 9.75 -1.27 -15.76
N ALA A 303 9.93 -0.04 -16.23
CA ALA A 303 11.28 0.50 -16.49
C ALA A 303 12.14 0.55 -15.22
N ALA A 304 11.53 0.82 -14.04
CA ALA A 304 12.24 0.82 -12.77
C ALA A 304 12.65 -0.59 -12.34
N THR A 305 11.77 -1.60 -12.47
CA THR A 305 12.13 -2.99 -12.17
C THR A 305 13.19 -3.51 -13.15
N ASP A 306 13.10 -3.19 -14.44
CA ASP A 306 14.12 -3.56 -15.44
C ASP A 306 15.49 -2.97 -15.14
N ARG A 307 15.53 -1.69 -14.69
CA ARG A 307 16.77 -1.01 -14.29
C ARG A 307 17.51 -1.73 -13.19
N PHE A 308 16.80 -2.30 -12.23
CA PHE A 308 17.38 -2.95 -11.05
C PHE A 308 17.47 -4.50 -11.17
N ALA A 309 17.13 -5.06 -12.30
CA ALA A 309 17.18 -6.50 -12.53
C ALA A 309 18.61 -7.09 -12.73
N ASN A 310 19.62 -6.24 -12.93
CA ASN A 310 21.01 -6.64 -13.13
C ASN A 310 21.78 -6.75 -11.83
#